data_75243c4969d224c9067c309ba7d5874c
#
_entry.id   75243c4969d224c9067c309ba7d5874c
#
_cell.length_a   1.000
_cell.length_b   1.000
_cell.length_c   1.000
_cell.angle_alpha   90.00
_cell.angle_beta   90.00
_cell.angle_gamma   90.00
#
_symmetry.space_group_name_H-M   'P 1'
#
loop_
_entity.id
_entity.type
_entity.pdbx_description
1 polymer ?
#
loop_
_entity_poly.entity_id
_entity_poly.type
_entity_poly.pdbx_seq_one_letter_code
_entity_poly.pdbx_strand_id
1 'polypeptide(L)'
;VRGETVELPEVEVLRRDLEKDVVGRRVKTADVKGTKNAMRVIRRHAKRKDFTSRLDGRKFTKVERRGKYLLMSLDSSDVLVIHFGMSGQLQRGTGRVPLEPHTHVVITFQQGGDLRFVDPRTFGEMFVSSTDELGKVKELQHIAIDPLDQVFTWLTFQYLLAQKATKMKNLLMDQKFMSGLGNIYSDEVLFAAGLRYDRLSDTLSSQEVRRLYRAIQEILQDAIKARGTTLDDEAYVDLFGKPGEYQHELKVYGRAGFPCRRCRTPIQTVKISGRSAYFCPQCQS
;
A
#
# COMPACT_ATOMS: atom_id res chain seq x y z
N VAL A 1 -11.38 12.13 -10.36
CA VAL A 1 -10.28 11.14 -10.31
C VAL A 1 -10.71 10.11 -9.28
N ARG A 2 -10.75 8.82 -9.61
CA ARG A 2 -11.04 7.76 -8.63
C ARG A 2 -9.82 7.68 -7.74
N GLY A 3 -9.99 7.89 -6.43
CA GLY A 3 -8.92 7.86 -5.45
C GLY A 3 -8.01 6.64 -5.61
N GLU A 4 -6.73 6.85 -5.47
CA GLU A 4 -5.72 5.82 -5.69
C GLU A 4 -5.62 4.93 -4.46
N THR A 5 -5.24 3.70 -4.67
CA THR A 5 -5.01 2.74 -3.57
C THR A 5 -3.70 3.10 -2.85
N VAL A 6 -3.68 3.06 -1.54
CA VAL A 6 -2.44 3.11 -0.75
C VAL A 6 -1.52 1.98 -1.21
N GLU A 7 -0.32 2.32 -1.68
CA GLU A 7 0.62 1.38 -2.30
C GLU A 7 1.72 0.95 -1.33
N LEU A 8 2.68 0.16 -1.80
CA LEU A 8 3.72 -0.43 -0.97
C LEU A 8 4.56 0.60 -0.18
N PRO A 9 5.02 1.72 -0.76
CA PRO A 9 5.80 2.70 -0.02
C PRO A 9 5.06 3.28 1.18
N GLU A 10 3.78 3.61 1.01
CA GLU A 10 2.92 4.15 2.05
C GLU A 10 2.73 3.15 3.19
N VAL A 11 2.47 1.87 2.84
CA VAL A 11 2.31 0.80 3.83
C VAL A 11 3.63 0.53 4.57
N GLU A 12 4.78 0.61 3.89
CA GLU A 12 6.09 0.44 4.51
C GLU A 12 6.44 1.59 5.45
N VAL A 13 6.09 2.84 5.10
CA VAL A 13 6.22 4.00 6.01
C VAL A 13 5.42 3.77 7.28
N LEU A 14 4.14 3.41 7.14
CA LEU A 14 3.28 3.10 8.29
C LEU A 14 3.82 1.93 9.12
N ARG A 15 4.33 0.88 8.49
CA ARG A 15 4.97 -0.25 9.20
C ARG A 15 6.13 0.23 10.08
N ARG A 16 7.02 1.06 9.52
CA ARG A 16 8.18 1.58 10.27
C ARG A 16 7.78 2.51 11.42
N ASP A 17 6.76 3.33 11.21
CA ASP A 17 6.25 4.22 12.25
C ASP A 17 5.58 3.41 13.38
N LEU A 18 4.75 2.44 13.03
CA LEU A 18 4.08 1.55 13.99
C LEU A 18 5.08 0.70 14.80
N GLU A 19 6.14 0.21 14.16
CA GLU A 19 7.20 -0.53 14.84
C GLU A 19 7.86 0.30 15.96
N LYS A 20 8.08 1.59 15.70
CA LYS A 20 8.70 2.50 16.68
C LYS A 20 7.74 3.00 17.75
N ASP A 21 6.49 3.27 17.40
CA ASP A 21 5.55 3.95 18.30
C ASP A 21 4.56 2.99 18.98
N VAL A 22 4.21 1.86 18.35
CA VAL A 22 3.10 1.00 18.81
C VAL A 22 3.57 -0.33 19.38
N VAL A 23 4.67 -0.89 18.89
CA VAL A 23 5.23 -2.13 19.44
C VAL A 23 5.59 -1.93 20.92
N GLY A 24 5.19 -2.90 21.75
CA GLY A 24 5.33 -2.82 23.21
C GLY A 24 4.15 -2.17 23.93
N ARG A 25 3.25 -1.46 23.24
CA ARG A 25 2.05 -0.88 23.85
C ARG A 25 0.97 -1.92 24.07
N ARG A 26 0.25 -1.77 25.18
CA ARG A 26 -0.87 -2.65 25.53
C ARG A 26 -2.19 -1.94 25.25
N VAL A 27 -3.07 -2.63 24.55
CA VAL A 27 -4.44 -2.19 24.28
C VAL A 27 -5.21 -2.11 25.61
N LYS A 28 -5.79 -0.95 25.89
CA LYS A 28 -6.73 -0.76 27.00
C LYS A 28 -8.12 -1.20 26.55
N THR A 29 -8.58 -0.69 25.42
CA THR A 29 -9.86 -1.02 24.80
C THR A 29 -9.77 -0.84 23.29
N ALA A 30 -10.45 -1.71 22.56
CA ALA A 30 -10.76 -1.52 21.14
C ALA A 30 -12.25 -1.17 21.00
N ASP A 31 -12.58 -0.15 20.21
CA ASP A 31 -13.95 0.27 19.94
C ASP A 31 -14.21 0.28 18.44
N VAL A 32 -15.31 -0.33 18.02
CA VAL A 32 -15.82 -0.29 16.64
C VAL A 32 -17.12 0.49 16.65
N LYS A 33 -17.18 1.58 15.89
CA LYS A 33 -18.34 2.46 15.86
C LYS A 33 -19.63 1.72 15.47
N GLY A 34 -20.76 2.13 16.06
CA GLY A 34 -22.06 1.46 15.90
C GLY A 34 -22.75 1.70 14.55
N THR A 35 -21.98 1.83 13.45
CA THR A 35 -22.51 2.13 12.10
C THR A 35 -22.35 0.94 11.15
N LYS A 36 -23.20 0.90 10.12
CA LYS A 36 -23.05 -0.09 9.02
C LYS A 36 -21.67 0.02 8.34
N ASN A 37 -21.14 1.23 8.22
CA ASN A 37 -19.84 1.48 7.61
C ASN A 37 -18.68 0.90 8.44
N ALA A 38 -18.74 1.03 9.76
CA ALA A 38 -17.74 0.40 10.62
C ALA A 38 -17.77 -1.14 10.53
N MET A 39 -18.96 -1.74 10.42
CA MET A 39 -19.07 -3.18 10.19
C MET A 39 -18.53 -3.62 8.82
N ARG A 40 -18.56 -2.76 7.79
CA ARG A 40 -17.89 -3.05 6.50
C ARG A 40 -16.39 -3.11 6.65
N VAL A 41 -15.81 -2.27 7.50
CA VAL A 41 -14.36 -2.26 7.76
C VAL A 41 -13.93 -3.54 8.46
N ILE A 42 -14.74 -4.09 9.37
CA ILE A 42 -14.44 -5.36 10.07
C ILE A 42 -15.26 -6.54 9.52
N ARG A 43 -15.56 -6.55 8.24
CA ARG A 43 -16.53 -7.46 7.57
C ARG A 43 -16.27 -8.95 7.73
N ARG A 44 -15.06 -9.38 8.14
CA ARG A 44 -14.74 -10.78 8.47
C ARG A 44 -15.25 -11.20 9.85
N HIS A 45 -15.70 -10.25 10.67
CA HIS A 45 -16.28 -10.52 11.99
C HIS A 45 -17.79 -10.33 11.96
N ALA A 46 -18.52 -11.31 12.46
CA ALA A 46 -19.99 -11.25 12.50
C ALA A 46 -20.50 -10.16 13.45
N LYS A 47 -19.77 -9.93 14.55
CA LYS A 47 -20.12 -8.94 15.58
C LYS A 47 -18.89 -8.12 15.95
N ARG A 48 -19.11 -6.87 16.40
CA ARG A 48 -18.05 -6.00 16.90
C ARG A 48 -17.24 -6.66 18.03
N LYS A 49 -17.93 -7.35 18.95
CA LYS A 49 -17.30 -8.04 20.06
C LYS A 49 -16.32 -9.12 19.63
N ASP A 50 -16.58 -9.81 18.49
CA ASP A 50 -15.68 -10.85 17.97
C ASP A 50 -14.33 -10.26 17.54
N PHE A 51 -14.30 -9.00 17.11
CA PHE A 51 -13.09 -8.25 16.78
C PHE A 51 -12.44 -7.67 18.05
N THR A 52 -13.20 -6.95 18.89
CA THR A 52 -12.64 -6.16 19.99
C THR A 52 -12.09 -7.03 21.11
N SER A 53 -12.77 -8.14 21.47
CA SER A 53 -12.34 -9.03 22.55
C SER A 53 -10.99 -9.72 22.28
N ARG A 54 -10.57 -9.83 21.03
CA ARG A 54 -9.26 -10.39 20.66
C ARG A 54 -8.13 -9.36 20.78
N LEU A 55 -8.45 -8.08 20.85
CA LEU A 55 -7.50 -6.96 21.01
C LEU A 55 -7.40 -6.48 22.46
N ASP A 56 -8.52 -6.46 23.18
CA ASP A 56 -8.59 -5.92 24.54
C ASP A 56 -7.58 -6.60 25.48
N GLY A 57 -6.79 -5.78 26.18
CA GLY A 57 -5.76 -6.24 27.10
C GLY A 57 -4.51 -6.83 26.44
N ARG A 58 -4.45 -6.94 25.12
CA ARG A 58 -3.28 -7.51 24.39
C ARG A 58 -2.21 -6.46 24.13
N LYS A 59 -0.98 -6.92 23.98
CA LYS A 59 0.18 -6.09 23.67
C LYS A 59 0.64 -6.37 22.24
N PHE A 60 0.89 -5.31 21.45
CA PHE A 60 1.53 -5.45 20.14
C PHE A 60 3.00 -5.82 20.32
N THR A 61 3.45 -6.87 19.62
CA THR A 61 4.80 -7.42 19.75
C THR A 61 5.65 -7.23 18.51
N LYS A 62 5.03 -7.16 17.32
CA LYS A 62 5.71 -7.04 16.03
C LYS A 62 4.80 -6.39 15.00
N VAL A 63 5.39 -5.68 14.03
CA VAL A 63 4.69 -5.17 12.84
C VAL A 63 5.41 -5.62 11.58
N GLU A 64 4.72 -6.32 10.71
CA GLU A 64 5.20 -6.80 9.43
C GLU A 64 4.34 -6.24 8.29
N ARG A 65 4.88 -6.26 7.09
CA ARG A 65 4.17 -5.94 5.86
C ARG A 65 4.22 -7.15 4.91
N ARG A 66 3.11 -7.42 4.26
CA ARG A 66 3.03 -8.33 3.11
C ARG A 66 2.32 -7.59 1.97
N GLY A 67 3.06 -7.15 0.96
CA GLY A 67 2.51 -6.30 -0.10
C GLY A 67 1.87 -5.03 0.46
N LYS A 68 0.56 -4.87 0.30
CA LYS A 68 -0.24 -3.73 0.79
C LYS A 68 -0.97 -4.03 2.11
N TYR A 69 -0.62 -5.11 2.80
CA TYR A 69 -1.18 -5.48 4.10
C TYR A 69 -0.19 -5.20 5.23
N LEU A 70 -0.69 -4.64 6.33
CA LEU A 70 0.00 -4.61 7.61
C LEU A 70 -0.46 -5.79 8.48
N LEU A 71 0.49 -6.44 9.14
CA LEU A 71 0.28 -7.53 10.07
C LEU A 71 0.88 -7.13 11.42
N MET A 72 0.03 -6.95 12.43
CA MET A 72 0.44 -6.52 13.75
C MET A 72 0.22 -7.67 14.75
N SER A 73 1.28 -8.36 15.12
CA SER A 73 1.25 -9.50 16.04
C SER A 73 0.94 -9.04 17.47
N LEU A 74 0.15 -9.85 18.19
CA LEU A 74 -0.20 -9.64 19.58
C LEU A 74 0.59 -10.59 20.49
N ASP A 75 0.57 -10.34 21.82
CA ASP A 75 1.11 -11.23 22.84
C ASP A 75 0.23 -12.49 23.10
N SER A 76 -0.66 -12.76 22.16
CA SER A 76 -1.39 -14.00 21.95
C SER A 76 -0.98 -14.61 20.61
N SER A 77 -1.62 -15.70 20.19
CA SER A 77 -1.47 -16.25 18.83
C SER A 77 -2.21 -15.45 17.76
N ASP A 78 -2.74 -14.27 18.08
CA ASP A 78 -3.52 -13.45 17.18
C ASP A 78 -2.68 -12.39 16.47
N VAL A 79 -3.12 -12.03 15.27
CA VAL A 79 -2.54 -10.98 14.44
C VAL A 79 -3.66 -10.05 13.95
N LEU A 80 -3.53 -8.75 14.20
CA LEU A 80 -4.37 -7.74 13.58
C LEU A 80 -3.85 -7.48 12.16
N VAL A 81 -4.70 -7.72 11.17
CA VAL A 81 -4.40 -7.49 9.76
C VAL A 81 -5.15 -6.26 9.28
N ILE A 82 -4.45 -5.37 8.57
CA ILE A 82 -5.00 -4.12 8.04
C ILE A 82 -4.70 -4.02 6.54
N HIS A 83 -5.73 -3.73 5.76
CA HIS A 83 -5.63 -3.33 4.37
C HIS A 83 -6.32 -1.98 4.18
N PHE A 84 -5.63 -1.02 3.58
CA PHE A 84 -6.11 0.36 3.52
C PHE A 84 -7.16 0.61 2.43
N GLY A 85 -7.28 -0.31 1.47
CA GLY A 85 -8.19 -0.09 0.34
C GLY A 85 -7.74 1.11 -0.49
N MET A 86 -8.65 2.07 -0.68
CA MET A 86 -8.41 3.25 -1.52
C MET A 86 -8.25 4.55 -0.72
N SER A 87 -8.75 4.59 0.52
CA SER A 87 -8.81 5.82 1.33
C SER A 87 -8.70 5.55 2.82
N GLY A 88 -8.35 4.32 3.21
CA GLY A 88 -8.12 3.99 4.60
C GLY A 88 -6.85 4.63 5.12
N GLN A 89 -6.93 5.23 6.28
CA GLN A 89 -5.81 5.85 6.99
C GLN A 89 -5.71 5.26 8.39
N LEU A 90 -4.50 5.10 8.88
CA LEU A 90 -4.23 4.71 10.25
C LEU A 90 -3.45 5.84 10.93
N GLN A 91 -4.05 6.46 11.93
CA GLN A 91 -3.51 7.66 12.55
C GLN A 91 -3.33 7.47 14.05
N ARG A 92 -2.25 8.04 14.60
CA ARG A 92 -2.03 8.18 16.04
C ARG A 92 -2.81 9.38 16.56
N GLY A 93 -3.72 9.13 17.52
CA GLY A 93 -4.44 10.16 18.21
C GLY A 93 -3.96 10.31 19.66
N THR A 94 -4.24 11.47 20.22
CA THR A 94 -4.26 11.67 21.66
C THR A 94 -5.73 11.74 22.08
N GLY A 95 -6.13 11.08 23.15
CA GLY A 95 -7.54 11.06 23.57
C GLY A 95 -8.18 12.44 23.81
N ARG A 96 -7.43 13.54 23.65
CA ARG A 96 -7.87 14.93 23.74
C ARG A 96 -8.35 15.53 22.42
N VAL A 97 -7.94 14.94 21.29
CA VAL A 97 -8.34 15.42 19.96
C VAL A 97 -9.63 14.71 19.54
N PRO A 98 -10.65 15.44 19.09
CA PRO A 98 -11.88 14.84 18.59
C PRO A 98 -11.61 13.79 17.51
N LEU A 99 -12.50 12.81 17.41
CA LEU A 99 -12.41 11.83 16.31
C LEU A 99 -12.79 12.49 15.01
N GLU A 100 -11.99 12.22 13.97
CA GLU A 100 -12.31 12.65 12.62
C GLU A 100 -13.60 11.99 12.10
N PRO A 101 -14.32 12.65 11.19
CA PRO A 101 -15.38 12.01 10.41
C PRO A 101 -14.88 10.72 9.80
N HIS A 102 -15.75 9.71 9.67
CA HIS A 102 -15.40 8.38 9.12
C HIS A 102 -14.36 7.58 9.93
N THR A 103 -14.10 7.92 11.19
CA THR A 103 -13.37 7.05 12.11
C THR A 103 -14.25 5.83 12.43
N HIS A 104 -13.79 4.63 12.06
CA HIS A 104 -14.56 3.39 12.22
C HIS A 104 -14.08 2.53 13.38
N VAL A 105 -12.77 2.51 13.62
CA VAL A 105 -12.15 1.73 14.71
C VAL A 105 -11.22 2.63 15.50
N VAL A 106 -11.25 2.51 16.82
CA VAL A 106 -10.34 3.19 17.75
C VAL A 106 -9.73 2.16 18.70
N ILE A 107 -8.42 2.08 18.75
CA ILE A 107 -7.67 1.21 19.66
C ILE A 107 -6.95 2.10 20.67
N THR A 108 -7.44 2.15 21.91
CA THR A 108 -6.86 2.97 22.98
C THR A 108 -5.79 2.19 23.73
N PHE A 109 -4.67 2.82 24.06
CA PHE A 109 -3.56 2.20 24.77
C PHE A 109 -3.56 2.52 26.26
N GLN A 110 -3.06 1.59 27.09
CA GLN A 110 -2.88 1.81 28.53
C GLN A 110 -1.87 2.93 28.81
N GLN A 111 -0.85 3.05 27.95
CA GLN A 111 0.19 4.08 28.03
C GLN A 111 -0.27 5.45 27.50
N GLY A 112 -1.54 5.58 27.18
CA GLY A 112 -2.15 6.80 26.63
C GLY A 112 -2.06 6.89 25.10
N GLY A 113 -2.96 7.71 24.55
CA GLY A 113 -3.19 7.85 23.13
C GLY A 113 -3.96 6.67 22.53
N ASP A 114 -4.25 6.77 21.27
CA ASP A 114 -5.04 5.80 20.52
C ASP A 114 -4.53 5.63 19.09
N LEU A 115 -4.98 4.58 18.44
CA LEU A 115 -4.79 4.31 17.02
C LEU A 115 -6.17 4.34 16.36
N ARG A 116 -6.34 5.15 15.33
CA ARG A 116 -7.62 5.43 14.67
C ARG A 116 -7.59 4.95 13.24
N PHE A 117 -8.58 4.17 12.86
CA PHE A 117 -8.78 3.80 11.46
C PHE A 117 -9.89 4.65 10.87
N VAL A 118 -9.51 5.51 9.92
CA VAL A 118 -10.39 6.45 9.22
C VAL A 118 -10.53 6.00 7.78
N ASP A 119 -11.76 5.84 7.27
CA ASP A 119 -11.96 5.43 5.87
C ASP A 119 -13.30 5.95 5.32
N PRO A 120 -13.29 7.08 4.63
CA PRO A 120 -14.50 7.67 4.05
C PRO A 120 -15.23 6.74 3.07
N ARG A 121 -14.52 5.88 2.37
CA ARG A 121 -15.06 5.01 1.31
C ARG A 121 -15.37 3.59 1.77
N THR A 122 -14.91 3.18 2.94
CA THR A 122 -15.11 1.84 3.51
C THR A 122 -14.64 0.66 2.62
N PHE A 123 -13.58 0.88 1.84
CA PHE A 123 -12.92 -0.17 1.05
C PHE A 123 -11.75 -0.80 1.80
N GLY A 124 -11.30 -0.15 2.85
CA GLY A 124 -10.33 -0.71 3.78
C GLY A 124 -10.92 -1.87 4.59
N GLU A 125 -10.04 -2.61 5.20
CA GLU A 125 -10.40 -3.77 6.01
C GLU A 125 -9.47 -3.91 7.21
N MET A 126 -10.05 -4.22 8.35
CA MET A 126 -9.35 -4.66 9.54
C MET A 126 -9.94 -5.98 10.02
N PHE A 127 -9.10 -6.94 10.35
CA PHE A 127 -9.56 -8.19 10.96
C PHE A 127 -8.48 -8.79 11.86
N VAL A 128 -8.91 -9.57 12.84
CA VAL A 128 -8.00 -10.34 13.70
C VAL A 128 -8.11 -11.81 13.33
N SER A 129 -6.97 -12.44 13.06
CA SER A 129 -6.87 -13.85 12.72
C SER A 129 -5.82 -14.51 13.62
N SER A 130 -5.97 -15.79 13.92
CA SER A 130 -4.88 -16.54 14.54
C SER A 130 -3.74 -16.75 13.54
N THR A 131 -2.53 -16.91 14.04
CA THR A 131 -1.34 -17.19 13.22
C THR A 131 -1.54 -18.43 12.35
N ASP A 132 -2.22 -19.47 12.87
CA ASP A 132 -2.48 -20.71 12.14
C ASP A 132 -3.48 -20.55 10.99
N GLU A 133 -4.40 -19.57 11.11
CA GLU A 133 -5.40 -19.28 10.09
C GLU A 133 -4.94 -18.24 9.06
N LEU A 134 -3.91 -17.47 9.38
CA LEU A 134 -3.36 -16.46 8.47
C LEU A 134 -2.96 -17.06 7.11
N GLY A 135 -2.37 -18.26 7.13
CA GLY A 135 -2.03 -19.02 5.93
C GLY A 135 -3.23 -19.42 5.06
N LYS A 136 -4.45 -19.40 5.60
CA LYS A 136 -5.71 -19.73 4.88
C LYS A 136 -6.38 -18.50 4.27
N VAL A 137 -5.92 -17.29 4.61
CA VAL A 137 -6.46 -16.04 4.05
C VAL A 137 -6.04 -15.93 2.59
N LYS A 138 -6.99 -16.08 1.67
CA LYS A 138 -6.75 -16.16 0.20
C LYS A 138 -5.88 -15.01 -0.31
N GLU A 139 -6.15 -13.80 0.15
CA GLU A 139 -5.44 -12.60 -0.27
C GLU A 139 -3.97 -12.59 0.19
N LEU A 140 -3.67 -13.25 1.32
CA LEU A 140 -2.31 -13.36 1.84
C LEU A 140 -1.56 -14.59 1.29
N GLN A 141 -2.28 -15.64 0.85
CA GLN A 141 -1.68 -16.83 0.22
C GLN A 141 -1.06 -16.55 -1.14
N HIS A 142 -1.65 -15.63 -1.89
CA HIS A 142 -1.30 -15.33 -3.28
C HIS A 142 -0.49 -14.04 -3.43
N ILE A 143 0.05 -13.51 -2.32
CA ILE A 143 0.99 -12.39 -2.38
C ILE A 143 2.27 -12.91 -3.03
N ALA A 144 2.54 -12.39 -4.20
CA ALA A 144 3.71 -12.70 -5.00
C ALA A 144 4.99 -12.07 -4.43
N ILE A 145 6.05 -12.05 -5.20
CA ILE A 145 7.32 -11.44 -4.82
C ILE A 145 7.11 -10.02 -4.31
N ASP A 146 7.64 -9.76 -3.14
CA ASP A 146 7.75 -8.41 -2.61
C ASP A 146 9.03 -7.76 -3.17
N PRO A 147 8.93 -6.63 -3.87
CA PRO A 147 10.09 -6.01 -4.49
C PRO A 147 11.11 -5.45 -3.48
N LEU A 148 10.78 -5.37 -2.19
CA LEU A 148 11.71 -4.97 -1.14
C LEU A 148 12.38 -6.15 -0.44
N ASP A 149 11.99 -7.39 -0.76
CA ASP A 149 12.61 -8.58 -0.19
C ASP A 149 14.01 -8.83 -0.78
N GLN A 150 14.92 -9.35 0.05
CA GLN A 150 16.28 -9.70 -0.35
C GLN A 150 16.34 -10.80 -1.42
N VAL A 151 15.32 -11.65 -1.49
CA VAL A 151 15.22 -12.73 -2.50
C VAL A 151 14.78 -12.23 -3.87
N PHE A 152 14.32 -10.99 -4.00
CA PHE A 152 13.99 -10.38 -5.28
C PHE A 152 15.27 -9.98 -6.00
N THR A 153 15.72 -10.82 -6.95
CA THR A 153 16.88 -10.55 -7.80
C THR A 153 16.45 -10.28 -9.24
N TRP A 154 17.32 -9.63 -10.02
CA TRP A 154 17.02 -9.36 -11.41
C TRP A 154 16.91 -10.67 -12.24
N LEU A 155 17.64 -11.73 -11.89
CA LEU A 155 17.55 -13.04 -12.54
C LEU A 155 16.18 -13.70 -12.29
N THR A 156 15.74 -13.72 -11.03
CA THR A 156 14.40 -14.21 -10.67
C THR A 156 13.32 -13.40 -11.39
N PHE A 157 13.48 -12.08 -11.46
CA PHE A 157 12.54 -11.20 -12.13
C PHE A 157 12.49 -11.45 -13.63
N GLN A 158 13.66 -11.63 -14.29
CA GLN A 158 13.73 -11.97 -15.70
C GLN A 158 13.04 -13.29 -16.02
N TYR A 159 13.28 -14.31 -15.20
CA TYR A 159 12.61 -15.60 -15.35
C TYR A 159 11.09 -15.48 -15.26
N LEU A 160 10.57 -14.74 -14.28
CA LEU A 160 9.14 -14.55 -14.11
C LEU A 160 8.50 -13.74 -15.24
N LEU A 161 9.17 -12.71 -15.74
CA LEU A 161 8.70 -11.93 -16.89
C LEU A 161 8.56 -12.78 -18.15
N ALA A 162 9.52 -13.66 -18.42
CA ALA A 162 9.51 -14.55 -19.58
C ALA A 162 8.36 -15.59 -19.55
N GLN A 163 7.78 -15.87 -18.35
CA GLN A 163 6.64 -16.78 -18.23
C GLN A 163 5.28 -16.11 -18.53
N LYS A 164 5.25 -14.83 -18.85
CA LYS A 164 4.03 -14.04 -19.03
C LYS A 164 4.09 -13.26 -20.33
N ALA A 165 3.05 -13.38 -21.16
CA ALA A 165 2.82 -12.54 -22.34
C ALA A 165 1.77 -11.47 -22.02
N THR A 166 2.13 -10.53 -21.14
CA THR A 166 1.20 -9.56 -20.58
C THR A 166 1.73 -8.13 -20.71
N LYS A 167 0.87 -7.16 -20.95
CA LYS A 167 1.25 -5.73 -20.99
C LYS A 167 1.87 -5.31 -19.67
N MET A 168 3.02 -4.66 -19.73
CA MET A 168 3.84 -4.33 -18.54
C MET A 168 3.07 -3.61 -17.43
N LYS A 169 2.25 -2.60 -17.79
CA LYS A 169 1.43 -1.91 -16.78
C LYS A 169 0.52 -2.86 -16.01
N ASN A 170 -0.19 -3.75 -16.73
CA ASN A 170 -1.09 -4.70 -16.11
C ASN A 170 -0.33 -5.71 -15.24
N LEU A 171 0.82 -6.18 -15.71
CA LEU A 171 1.62 -7.16 -15.00
C LEU A 171 2.20 -6.59 -13.70
N LEU A 172 2.77 -5.38 -13.74
CA LEU A 172 3.31 -4.72 -12.54
C LEU A 172 2.24 -4.43 -11.48
N MET A 173 0.99 -4.25 -11.88
CA MET A 173 -0.14 -4.02 -10.97
C MET A 173 -0.81 -5.32 -10.49
N ASP A 174 -0.45 -6.47 -11.06
CA ASP A 174 -0.99 -7.77 -10.65
C ASP A 174 -0.33 -8.20 -9.33
N GLN A 175 -1.09 -8.13 -8.24
CA GLN A 175 -0.61 -8.51 -6.90
C GLN A 175 -0.20 -10.00 -6.79
N LYS A 176 -0.59 -10.84 -7.76
CA LYS A 176 -0.16 -12.23 -7.88
C LYS A 176 1.17 -12.39 -8.62
N PHE A 177 1.63 -11.36 -9.29
CA PHE A 177 2.92 -11.31 -9.97
C PHE A 177 3.95 -10.55 -9.14
N MET A 178 3.62 -9.32 -8.75
CA MET A 178 4.45 -8.45 -7.91
C MET A 178 3.56 -7.74 -6.89
N SER A 179 3.88 -7.93 -5.63
CA SER A 179 3.08 -7.35 -4.57
C SER A 179 3.41 -5.87 -4.35
N GLY A 180 2.40 -5.08 -4.05
CA GLY A 180 2.58 -3.74 -3.53
C GLY A 180 2.57 -2.61 -4.57
N LEU A 181 2.94 -2.84 -5.82
CA LEU A 181 2.82 -1.82 -6.87
C LEU A 181 1.34 -1.57 -7.22
N GLY A 182 1.02 -0.32 -7.44
CA GLY A 182 -0.30 0.12 -7.88
C GLY A 182 -0.19 1.05 -9.09
N ASN A 183 -1.13 1.97 -9.21
CA ASN A 183 -1.24 2.81 -10.40
C ASN A 183 -0.18 3.91 -10.47
N ILE A 184 0.22 4.46 -9.33
CA ILE A 184 1.23 5.53 -9.25
C ILE A 184 2.60 4.96 -9.62
N TYR A 185 3.08 4.04 -8.82
CA TYR A 185 4.47 3.58 -8.94
C TYR A 185 4.71 2.72 -10.16
N SER A 186 3.70 2.03 -10.71
CA SER A 186 3.89 1.32 -11.99
C SER A 186 4.15 2.27 -13.17
N ASP A 187 3.52 3.46 -13.22
CA ASP A 187 3.81 4.44 -14.27
C ASP A 187 5.20 5.06 -14.10
N GLU A 188 5.56 5.43 -12.88
CA GLU A 188 6.87 6.02 -12.56
C GLU A 188 8.02 5.05 -12.86
N VAL A 189 7.86 3.77 -12.49
CA VAL A 189 8.84 2.71 -12.76
C VAL A 189 9.00 2.48 -14.27
N LEU A 190 7.90 2.40 -15.02
CA LEU A 190 7.95 2.23 -16.46
C LEU A 190 8.62 3.42 -17.16
N PHE A 191 8.32 4.65 -16.72
CA PHE A 191 9.00 5.84 -17.23
C PHE A 191 10.49 5.82 -16.91
N ALA A 192 10.87 5.48 -15.68
CA ALA A 192 12.27 5.39 -15.28
C ALA A 192 13.05 4.37 -16.12
N ALA A 193 12.43 3.22 -16.38
CA ALA A 193 13.00 2.15 -17.22
C ALA A 193 12.99 2.46 -18.73
N GLY A 194 12.27 3.49 -19.19
CA GLY A 194 12.09 3.80 -20.61
C GLY A 194 11.19 2.81 -21.33
N LEU A 195 10.30 2.11 -20.62
CA LEU A 195 9.38 1.12 -21.16
C LEU A 195 7.97 1.68 -21.27
N ARG A 196 7.33 1.43 -22.39
CA ARG A 196 5.95 1.82 -22.60
C ARG A 196 4.99 0.87 -21.85
N TYR A 197 3.87 1.41 -21.38
CA TYR A 197 2.88 0.68 -20.57
C TYR A 197 2.32 -0.60 -21.23
N ASP A 198 2.27 -0.64 -22.57
CA ASP A 198 1.69 -1.72 -23.37
C ASP A 198 2.73 -2.71 -23.95
N ARG A 199 4.02 -2.54 -23.67
CA ARG A 199 5.05 -3.53 -24.01
C ARG A 199 4.70 -4.88 -23.41
N LEU A 200 4.90 -5.95 -24.15
CA LEU A 200 4.70 -7.32 -23.64
C LEU A 200 5.91 -7.76 -22.83
N SER A 201 5.65 -8.43 -21.71
CA SER A 201 6.69 -8.81 -20.75
C SER A 201 7.70 -9.81 -21.29
N ASP A 202 7.28 -10.71 -22.21
CA ASP A 202 8.12 -11.71 -22.86
C ASP A 202 8.98 -11.15 -24.01
N THR A 203 8.75 -9.89 -24.41
CA THR A 203 9.52 -9.23 -25.47
C THR A 203 10.68 -8.38 -24.95
N LEU A 204 10.86 -8.30 -23.63
CA LEU A 204 11.89 -7.47 -23.04
C LEU A 204 13.27 -8.12 -23.17
N SER A 205 14.25 -7.36 -23.66
CA SER A 205 15.66 -7.75 -23.63
C SER A 205 16.19 -7.78 -22.19
N SER A 206 17.25 -8.56 -21.96
CA SER A 206 17.92 -8.63 -20.64
C SER A 206 18.35 -7.25 -20.13
N GLN A 207 18.72 -6.32 -21.02
CA GLN A 207 19.09 -4.96 -20.65
C GLN A 207 17.88 -4.15 -20.17
N GLU A 208 16.73 -4.29 -20.84
CA GLU A 208 15.46 -3.65 -20.42
C GLU A 208 15.00 -4.21 -19.08
N VAL A 209 15.09 -5.51 -18.86
CA VAL A 209 14.76 -6.14 -17.57
C VAL A 209 15.64 -5.60 -16.45
N ARG A 210 16.95 -5.45 -16.68
CA ARG A 210 17.87 -4.88 -15.67
C ARG A 210 17.52 -3.41 -15.35
N ARG A 211 17.19 -2.61 -16.38
CA ARG A 211 16.74 -1.21 -16.14
C ARG A 211 15.45 -1.17 -15.36
N LEU A 212 14.48 -2.02 -15.72
CA LEU A 212 13.19 -2.11 -15.01
C LEU A 212 13.37 -2.54 -13.54
N TYR A 213 14.19 -3.59 -13.32
CA TYR A 213 14.53 -4.04 -11.96
C TYR A 213 15.13 -2.91 -11.11
N ARG A 214 16.12 -2.20 -11.65
CA ARG A 214 16.73 -1.06 -10.97
C ARG A 214 15.72 0.05 -10.70
N ALA A 215 14.90 0.40 -11.68
CA ALA A 215 13.85 1.42 -11.54
C ALA A 215 12.85 1.07 -10.43
N ILE A 216 12.44 -0.20 -10.30
CA ILE A 216 11.58 -0.65 -9.20
C ILE A 216 12.24 -0.37 -7.86
N GLN A 217 13.51 -0.78 -7.68
CA GLN A 217 14.22 -0.60 -6.43
C GLN A 217 14.39 0.89 -6.06
N GLU A 218 14.88 1.70 -6.99
CA GLU A 218 15.15 3.12 -6.78
C GLU A 218 13.87 3.90 -6.46
N ILE A 219 12.84 3.75 -7.28
CA ILE A 219 11.57 4.47 -7.12
C ILE A 219 10.89 4.14 -5.78
N LEU A 220 10.83 2.86 -5.41
CA LEU A 220 10.20 2.47 -4.15
C LEU A 220 11.00 2.96 -2.93
N GLN A 221 12.34 2.89 -2.98
CA GLN A 221 13.19 3.39 -1.90
C GLN A 221 13.08 4.92 -1.74
N ASP A 222 13.06 5.66 -2.85
CA ASP A 222 12.93 7.11 -2.83
C ASP A 222 11.54 7.54 -2.33
N ALA A 223 10.49 6.84 -2.74
CA ALA A 223 9.15 7.09 -2.23
C ALA A 223 9.04 6.82 -0.71
N ILE A 224 9.67 5.76 -0.21
CA ILE A 224 9.72 5.47 1.23
C ILE A 224 10.49 6.56 1.98
N LYS A 225 11.64 7.02 1.46
CA LYS A 225 12.41 8.12 2.05
C LYS A 225 11.59 9.42 2.11
N ALA A 226 10.84 9.71 1.05
CA ALA A 226 9.92 10.85 0.96
C ALA A 226 8.58 10.62 1.71
N ARG A 227 8.49 9.55 2.51
CA ARG A 227 7.31 9.20 3.32
C ARG A 227 6.03 8.93 2.52
N GLY A 228 6.15 8.45 1.27
CA GLY A 228 5.03 8.12 0.38
C GLY A 228 4.51 9.30 -0.43
N THR A 229 3.43 9.06 -1.15
CA THR A 229 2.78 10.01 -2.05
C THR A 229 1.42 10.42 -1.48
N THR A 230 1.23 11.71 -1.18
CA THR A 230 -0.08 12.29 -0.88
C THR A 230 -0.54 13.10 -2.08
N LEU A 231 -1.67 12.73 -2.67
CA LEU A 231 -2.28 13.43 -3.78
C LEU A 231 -3.31 14.46 -3.28
N ASP A 232 -3.88 15.24 -4.20
CA ASP A 232 -4.84 16.32 -3.90
C ASP A 232 -6.09 15.83 -3.13
N ASP A 233 -6.41 14.54 -3.17
CA ASP A 233 -7.53 13.95 -2.44
C ASP A 233 -7.19 13.60 -0.97
N GLU A 234 -5.93 13.81 -0.57
CA GLU A 234 -5.40 13.51 0.78
C GLU A 234 -5.75 12.08 1.28
N ALA A 235 -5.89 11.14 0.33
CA ALA A 235 -6.26 9.76 0.67
C ALA A 235 -5.20 9.02 1.50
N TYR A 236 -3.96 9.52 1.51
CA TYR A 236 -2.88 9.01 2.34
C TYR A 236 -2.25 10.13 3.18
N VAL A 237 -2.05 9.82 4.45
CA VAL A 237 -1.17 10.53 5.38
C VAL A 237 -0.38 9.49 6.19
N ASP A 238 0.76 9.89 6.76
CA ASP A 238 1.53 9.00 7.64
C ASP A 238 0.82 8.77 8.99
N LEU A 239 1.43 7.95 9.86
CA LEU A 239 0.87 7.61 11.18
C LEU A 239 0.57 8.85 12.04
N PHE A 240 1.26 9.95 11.83
CA PHE A 240 1.14 11.21 12.60
C PHE A 240 0.29 12.26 11.89
N GLY A 241 -0.42 11.88 10.83
CA GLY A 241 -1.31 12.76 10.06
C GLY A 241 -0.56 13.72 9.12
N LYS A 242 0.71 13.47 8.82
CA LYS A 242 1.50 14.30 7.89
C LYS A 242 1.42 13.75 6.47
N PRO A 243 1.33 14.63 5.46
CA PRO A 243 1.39 14.20 4.07
C PRO A 243 2.77 13.63 3.72
N GLY A 244 2.82 12.70 2.78
CA GLY A 244 4.05 12.33 2.11
C GLY A 244 4.56 13.45 1.20
N GLU A 245 5.79 13.31 0.68
CA GLU A 245 6.46 14.33 -0.13
C GLU A 245 6.79 13.85 -1.56
N TYR A 246 6.57 12.56 -1.88
CA TYR A 246 6.98 11.99 -3.16
C TYR A 246 6.17 12.52 -4.36
N GLN A 247 4.97 13.09 -4.15
CA GLN A 247 4.19 13.73 -5.21
C GLN A 247 4.97 14.83 -5.94
N HIS A 248 5.92 15.49 -5.28
CA HIS A 248 6.78 16.51 -5.90
C HIS A 248 7.84 15.91 -6.85
N GLU A 249 8.11 14.62 -6.70
CA GLU A 249 9.07 13.87 -7.51
C GLU A 249 8.45 13.17 -8.72
N LEU A 250 7.12 13.07 -8.81
CA LEU A 250 6.44 12.39 -9.90
C LEU A 250 6.86 12.96 -11.27
N LYS A 251 7.18 12.05 -12.19
CA LYS A 251 7.67 12.37 -13.53
C LYS A 251 6.57 12.29 -14.59
N VAL A 252 5.65 11.35 -14.46
CA VAL A 252 4.56 11.12 -15.42
C VAL A 252 3.18 11.02 -14.78
N TYR A 253 3.05 10.38 -13.61
CA TYR A 253 1.77 10.17 -12.98
C TYR A 253 1.07 11.49 -12.63
N GLY A 254 -0.21 11.64 -13.05
CA GLY A 254 -1.00 12.86 -12.85
C GLY A 254 -0.58 14.04 -13.70
N ARG A 255 0.41 13.90 -14.60
CA ARG A 255 1.02 15.00 -15.34
C ARG A 255 0.63 15.06 -16.83
N ALA A 256 -0.54 14.54 -17.20
CA ALA A 256 -1.02 14.62 -18.58
C ALA A 256 -1.05 16.08 -19.09
N GLY A 257 -0.51 16.30 -20.30
CA GLY A 257 -0.39 17.63 -20.90
C GLY A 257 0.82 18.46 -20.44
N PHE A 258 1.40 18.16 -19.29
CA PHE A 258 2.62 18.84 -18.83
C PHE A 258 3.86 18.33 -19.58
N PRO A 259 4.90 19.17 -19.75
CA PRO A 259 6.12 18.77 -20.42
C PRO A 259 6.87 17.69 -19.64
N CYS A 260 7.34 16.68 -20.34
CA CYS A 260 8.24 15.66 -19.81
C CYS A 260 9.50 16.31 -19.24
N ARG A 261 9.91 15.92 -18.02
CA ARG A 261 11.10 16.48 -17.39
C ARG A 261 12.42 16.09 -18.10
N ARG A 262 12.41 15.05 -18.97
CA ARG A 262 13.59 14.63 -19.77
C ARG A 262 13.66 15.28 -21.16
N CYS A 263 12.57 15.18 -21.96
CA CYS A 263 12.59 15.54 -23.38
C CYS A 263 11.63 16.68 -23.75
N ARG A 264 10.87 17.21 -22.81
CA ARG A 264 9.88 18.29 -22.98
C ARG A 264 8.63 17.90 -23.77
N THR A 265 8.56 16.74 -24.40
CA THR A 265 7.33 16.25 -25.04
C THR A 265 6.19 16.18 -24.02
N PRO A 266 4.96 16.60 -24.34
CA PRO A 266 3.83 16.50 -23.43
C PRO A 266 3.55 15.05 -22.99
N ILE A 267 3.38 14.84 -21.68
CA ILE A 267 2.97 13.56 -21.11
C ILE A 267 1.57 13.21 -21.61
N GLN A 268 1.39 11.98 -22.05
CA GLN A 268 0.10 11.46 -22.51
C GLN A 268 -0.54 10.58 -21.44
N THR A 269 -1.85 10.40 -21.58
CA THR A 269 -2.61 9.44 -20.75
C THR A 269 -3.54 8.62 -21.61
N VAL A 270 -3.66 7.34 -21.28
CA VAL A 270 -4.60 6.40 -21.91
C VAL A 270 -5.32 5.60 -20.85
N LYS A 271 -6.44 4.97 -21.24
CA LYS A 271 -7.13 3.99 -20.39
C LYS A 271 -6.69 2.59 -20.74
N ILE A 272 -6.24 1.84 -19.73
CA ILE A 272 -5.89 0.42 -19.83
C ILE A 272 -6.55 -0.35 -18.69
N SER A 273 -7.35 -1.35 -19.01
CA SER A 273 -8.07 -2.17 -18.02
C SER A 273 -8.82 -1.34 -16.97
N GLY A 274 -9.46 -0.23 -17.40
CA GLY A 274 -10.25 0.66 -16.54
C GLY A 274 -9.43 1.66 -15.69
N ARG A 275 -8.09 1.65 -15.79
CA ARG A 275 -7.19 2.57 -15.08
C ARG A 275 -6.49 3.51 -16.06
N SER A 276 -6.05 4.67 -15.55
CA SER A 276 -5.22 5.59 -16.34
C SER A 276 -3.76 5.11 -16.33
N ALA A 277 -3.10 5.17 -17.48
CA ALA A 277 -1.66 5.03 -17.61
C ALA A 277 -1.09 6.35 -18.13
N TYR A 278 -0.10 6.89 -17.46
CA TYR A 278 0.60 8.13 -17.83
C TYR A 278 1.98 7.79 -18.36
N PHE A 279 2.35 8.35 -19.49
CA PHE A 279 3.63 8.04 -20.14
C PHE A 279 4.14 9.17 -21.03
N CYS A 280 5.43 9.19 -21.27
CA CYS A 280 6.05 10.06 -22.28
C CYS A 280 6.20 9.28 -23.59
N PRO A 281 5.56 9.69 -24.70
CA PRO A 281 5.61 8.96 -25.96
C PRO A 281 7.00 8.98 -26.61
N GLN A 282 7.88 9.90 -26.23
CA GLN A 282 9.26 10.00 -26.74
C GLN A 282 10.28 9.22 -25.90
N CYS A 283 10.10 9.15 -24.56
CA CYS A 283 11.06 8.54 -23.66
C CYS A 283 10.79 7.05 -23.40
N GLN A 284 9.61 6.55 -23.76
CA GLN A 284 9.17 5.18 -23.49
C GLN A 284 8.82 4.46 -24.80
N SER A 285 9.42 3.31 -25.05
CA SER A 285 9.27 2.49 -26.27
C SER A 285 8.82 1.07 -25.96
#